data_918a1f97df242d1244eca6dbab917465
#
_entry.id   918a1f97df242d1244eca6dbab917465
#
_cell.length_a   1.000
_cell.length_b   1.000
_cell.length_c   1.000
_cell.angle_alpha   90.00
_cell.angle_beta   90.00
_cell.angle_gamma   90.00
#
_symmetry.space_group_name_H-M   'P 1'
#
loop_
_entity.id
_entity.type
_entity.pdbx_description
1 polymer ?
#
loop_
_entity_poly.entity_id
_entity_poly.type
_entity_poly.pdbx_seq_one_letter_code
_entity_poly.pdbx_strand_id
1 'polypeptide(L)'
;LSLKTEQTQEIALREEIEFLRMYLEIQQTLLQERLKIEWQIAPETFSVLVPNMILQPIVENSIRHGIAPRVSGGTIKIAAKKKHGSLVLQIEDNGSGMKTETVEGIGL
;
A
#
# COMPACT_ATOMS: atom_id res chain seq x y z
N LEU A 1 -8.81 -22.57 -19.65
CA LEU A 1 -8.67 -22.15 -19.23
C LEU A 1 -8.30 -21.76 -18.34
N SER A 2 -8.10 -21.52 -18.27
CA SER A 2 -7.69 -21.14 -17.53
C SER A 2 -7.66 -20.73 -16.46
N LEU A 3 -7.72 -21.08 -15.85
CA LEU A 3 -7.82 -20.82 -14.63
C LEU A 3 -6.59 -20.58 -14.02
N LYS A 4 -5.65 -20.98 -14.51
CA LYS A 4 -4.49 -20.65 -14.06
C LYS A 4 -4.38 -19.31 -14.15
N THR A 5 -5.19 -18.78 -14.78
CA THR A 5 -5.14 -17.41 -14.87
C THR A 5 -5.34 -16.80 -13.55
N GLU A 6 -5.79 -17.55 -12.63
CA GLU A 6 -5.95 -16.97 -11.39
C GLU A 6 -4.68 -16.87 -10.71
N GLN A 7 -3.65 -17.45 -11.26
CA GLN A 7 -2.41 -17.30 -10.62
C GLN A 7 -2.01 -15.89 -10.61
N THR A 8 -1.68 -15.41 -9.47
CA THR A 8 -1.24 -14.04 -9.31
C THR A 8 0.14 -13.92 -9.90
N GLN A 9 0.31 -12.96 -10.79
CA GLN A 9 1.62 -12.64 -11.28
C GLN A 9 2.40 -11.96 -10.19
N GLU A 10 3.68 -12.23 -10.12
CA GLU A 10 4.54 -11.59 -9.14
C GLU A 10 5.33 -10.46 -9.80
N ILE A 11 5.47 -9.39 -9.08
CA ILE A 11 6.25 -8.24 -9.53
C ILE A 11 7.16 -7.82 -8.39
N ALA A 12 8.19 -7.06 -8.70
CA ALA A 12 9.04 -6.52 -7.64
C ALA A 12 8.25 -5.48 -6.85
N LEU A 13 8.48 -5.44 -5.55
CA LEU A 13 7.78 -4.49 -4.69
C LEU A 13 7.96 -3.05 -5.20
N ARG A 14 9.13 -2.72 -5.76
CA ARG A 14 9.35 -1.38 -6.27
C ARG A 14 8.33 -1.00 -7.35
N GLU A 15 7.88 -1.96 -8.14
CA GLU A 15 6.91 -1.70 -9.19
C GLU A 15 5.54 -1.42 -8.60
N GLU A 16 5.18 -2.18 -7.56
CA GLU A 16 3.92 -1.95 -6.88
C GLU A 16 3.94 -0.56 -6.22
N ILE A 17 5.05 -0.18 -5.63
CA ILE A 17 5.19 1.12 -4.99
C ILE A 17 5.10 2.26 -6.01
N GLU A 18 5.70 2.06 -7.19
CA GLU A 18 5.64 3.07 -8.23
C GLU A 18 4.20 3.29 -8.65
N PHE A 19 3.43 2.22 -8.78
CA PHE A 19 2.04 2.29 -9.14
C PHE A 19 1.26 3.04 -8.07
N LEU A 20 1.51 2.71 -6.80
CA LEU A 20 0.84 3.38 -5.70
C LEU A 20 1.19 4.86 -5.65
N ARG A 21 2.45 5.19 -5.95
CA ARG A 21 2.88 6.57 -5.94
C ARG A 21 2.07 7.38 -6.95
N MET A 22 1.87 6.83 -8.16
CA MET A 22 1.11 7.51 -9.18
C MET A 22 -0.35 7.68 -8.75
N TYR A 23 -0.93 6.63 -8.18
CA TYR A 23 -2.31 6.69 -7.71
C TYR A 23 -2.45 7.78 -6.62
N LEU A 24 -1.52 7.79 -5.68
CA LEU A 24 -1.59 8.73 -4.57
C LEU A 24 -1.35 10.16 -5.01
N GLU A 25 -0.53 10.38 -6.04
CA GLU A 25 -0.34 11.72 -6.56
C GLU A 25 -1.64 12.25 -7.14
N ILE A 26 -2.39 11.41 -7.84
CA ILE A 26 -3.69 11.82 -8.37
C ILE A 26 -4.62 12.17 -7.22
N GLN A 27 -4.64 11.34 -6.18
CA GLN A 27 -5.49 11.60 -5.04
C GLN A 27 -5.09 12.89 -4.31
N GLN A 28 -3.81 13.19 -4.25
CA GLN A 28 -3.36 14.42 -3.62
C GLN A 28 -3.79 15.64 -4.42
N THR A 29 -3.85 15.53 -5.74
CA THR A 29 -4.36 16.62 -6.56
C THR A 29 -5.82 16.90 -6.21
N LEU A 30 -6.59 15.85 -5.93
CA LEU A 30 -8.00 16.01 -5.62
C LEU A 30 -8.23 16.43 -4.17
N LEU A 31 -7.49 15.87 -3.24
CA LEU A 31 -7.70 16.08 -1.82
C LEU A 31 -6.82 17.18 -1.24
N GLN A 32 -5.77 17.54 -1.97
CA GLN A 32 -4.84 18.61 -1.59
C GLN A 32 -4.27 18.34 -0.20
N GLU A 33 -4.29 19.33 0.67
CA GLU A 33 -3.66 19.20 1.98
C GLU A 33 -4.35 18.20 2.89
N ARG A 34 -5.52 17.76 2.53
CA ARG A 34 -6.23 16.79 3.37
C ARG A 34 -5.59 15.42 3.32
N LEU A 35 -4.77 15.13 2.31
CA LEU A 35 -4.12 13.84 2.22
C LEU A 35 -2.62 14.00 2.43
N LYS A 36 -2.12 13.38 3.51
CA LYS A 36 -0.69 13.34 3.75
C LYS A 36 -0.24 11.90 3.60
N ILE A 37 0.95 11.71 3.05
CA ILE A 37 1.46 10.39 2.73
C ILE A 37 2.82 10.20 3.37
N GLU A 38 3.02 9.09 4.07
CA GLU A 38 4.30 8.73 4.64
C GLU A 38 4.75 7.40 4.08
N TRP A 39 5.99 7.35 3.62
CA TRP A 39 6.58 6.13 3.08
C TRP A 39 7.70 5.67 4.00
N GLN A 40 7.63 4.41 4.41
CA GLN A 40 8.69 3.81 5.23
C GLN A 40 9.07 2.47 4.60
N ILE A 41 9.75 2.52 3.48
CA ILE A 41 10.08 1.33 2.72
C ILE A 41 11.56 1.02 2.93
N ALA A 42 11.84 -0.10 3.59
CA ALA A 42 13.23 -0.52 3.79
C ALA A 42 13.83 -0.82 2.42
N PRO A 43 15.01 -0.25 2.11
CA PRO A 43 15.58 -0.40 0.77
C PRO A 43 15.74 -1.85 0.34
N GLU A 44 16.04 -2.75 1.27
CA GLU A 44 16.26 -4.14 0.91
C GLU A 44 14.98 -4.85 0.48
N THR A 45 13.82 -4.22 0.65
CA THR A 45 12.57 -4.85 0.25
C THR A 45 12.18 -4.53 -1.19
N PHE A 46 12.84 -3.57 -1.83
CA PHE A 46 12.42 -3.13 -3.16
C PHE A 46 12.47 -4.24 -4.21
N SER A 47 13.40 -5.17 -4.08
CA SER A 47 13.55 -6.23 -5.08
C SER A 47 12.76 -7.49 -4.72
N VAL A 48 12.07 -7.51 -3.59
CA VAL A 48 11.30 -8.69 -3.20
C VAL A 48 10.11 -8.84 -4.12
N LEU A 49 9.85 -10.06 -4.57
CA LEU A 49 8.71 -10.32 -5.43
C LEU A 49 7.44 -10.45 -4.61
N VAL A 50 6.40 -9.77 -5.03
CA VAL A 50 5.11 -9.78 -4.32
C VAL A 50 4.01 -10.04 -5.34
N PRO A 51 2.87 -10.56 -4.89
CA PRO A 51 1.74 -10.70 -5.81
C PRO A 51 1.33 -9.34 -6.34
N ASN A 52 1.04 -9.28 -7.62
CA ASN A 52 0.61 -8.05 -8.26
C ASN A 52 -0.63 -7.50 -7.57
N MET A 53 -0.66 -6.22 -7.32
CA MET A 53 -1.79 -5.53 -6.69
C MET A 53 -2.07 -5.99 -5.26
N ILE A 54 -1.01 -6.37 -4.53
CA ILE A 54 -1.23 -6.80 -3.16
C ILE A 54 -1.56 -5.62 -2.25
N LEU A 55 -1.00 -4.44 -2.53
CA LEU A 55 -1.23 -3.26 -1.70
C LEU A 55 -2.29 -2.34 -2.25
N GLN A 56 -2.47 -2.33 -3.55
CA GLN A 56 -3.33 -1.33 -4.18
C GLN A 56 -4.75 -1.33 -3.64
N PRO A 57 -5.43 -2.48 -3.50
CA PRO A 57 -6.80 -2.45 -2.99
C PRO A 57 -6.88 -1.93 -1.56
N ILE A 58 -5.85 -2.21 -0.74
CA ILE A 58 -5.84 -1.77 0.64
C ILE A 58 -5.69 -0.25 0.70
N VAL A 59 -4.76 0.28 -0.11
CA VAL A 59 -4.53 1.71 -0.15
C VAL A 59 -5.75 2.44 -0.69
N GLU A 60 -6.34 1.91 -1.77
CA GLU A 60 -7.54 2.52 -2.35
C GLU A 60 -8.66 2.55 -1.34
N ASN A 61 -8.81 1.48 -0.57
CA ASN A 61 -9.86 1.40 0.41
C ASN A 61 -9.63 2.41 1.54
N SER A 62 -8.37 2.55 1.99
CA SER A 62 -8.04 3.52 3.03
C SER A 62 -8.36 4.95 2.58
N ILE A 63 -8.03 5.28 1.33
CA ILE A 63 -8.32 6.61 0.83
C ILE A 63 -9.82 6.83 0.71
N ARG A 64 -10.54 5.89 0.08
CA ARG A 64 -11.94 6.08 -0.21
C ARG A 64 -12.81 6.09 1.03
N HIS A 65 -12.52 5.23 1.98
CA HIS A 65 -13.38 5.10 3.16
C HIS A 65 -12.81 5.75 4.41
N GLY A 66 -11.49 5.93 4.46
CA GLY A 66 -10.86 6.47 5.66
C GLY A 66 -10.58 7.96 5.58
N ILE A 67 -10.07 8.43 4.47
CA ILE A 67 -9.54 9.80 4.40
C ILE A 67 -10.43 10.73 3.58
N ALA A 68 -10.82 10.32 2.38
CA ALA A 68 -11.54 11.21 1.48
C ALA A 68 -12.86 11.74 2.06
N PRO A 69 -13.64 10.95 2.82
CA PRO A 69 -14.92 11.45 3.33
C PRO A 69 -14.77 12.49 4.43
N ARG A 70 -13.58 12.63 5.01
CA ARG A 70 -13.41 13.51 6.17
C ARG A 70 -12.90 14.86 5.75
N VAL A 71 -13.52 15.90 6.27
CA VAL A 71 -13.10 17.26 5.96
C VAL A 71 -11.66 17.49 6.39
N SER A 72 -11.26 16.95 7.52
CA SER A 72 -9.90 17.10 8.00
C SER A 72 -8.91 16.18 7.29
N GLY A 73 -9.43 15.21 6.52
CA GLY A 73 -8.56 14.28 5.81
C GLY A 73 -7.82 13.35 6.73
N GLY A 74 -6.59 13.07 6.42
CA GLY A 74 -5.78 12.20 7.25
C GLY A 74 -4.45 11.87 6.60
N THR A 75 -3.71 11.02 7.27
CA THR A 75 -2.40 10.56 6.81
C THR A 75 -2.48 9.07 6.52
N ILE A 76 -1.88 8.65 5.41
CA ILE A 76 -1.72 7.24 5.10
C ILE A 76 -0.23 6.94 5.15
N LYS A 77 0.14 5.86 5.84
CA LYS A 77 1.52 5.44 5.93
C LYS A 77 1.66 4.07 5.30
N ILE A 78 2.64 3.92 4.44
CA ILE A 78 2.90 2.68 3.74
C ILE A 78 4.29 2.24 4.12
N ALA A 79 4.41 1.05 4.70
CA ALA A 79 5.68 0.57 5.24
C ALA A 79 5.97 -0.83 4.73
N ALA A 80 7.24 -1.13 4.56
CA ALA A 80 7.69 -2.46 4.18
C ALA A 80 9.01 -2.74 4.90
N LYS A 81 9.13 -3.93 5.46
CA LYS A 81 10.35 -4.33 6.13
C LYS A 81 10.49 -5.84 6.10
N LYS A 82 11.71 -6.32 6.33
CA LYS A 82 11.95 -7.74 6.49
C LYS A 82 11.92 -8.06 7.98
N LYS A 83 11.28 -9.15 8.31
CA LYS A 83 11.20 -9.57 9.70
C LYS A 83 11.21 -11.10 9.74
N HIS A 84 12.21 -11.69 10.40
CA HIS A 84 12.30 -13.14 10.56
C HIS A 84 12.14 -13.89 9.25
N GLY A 85 12.84 -13.42 8.21
CA GLY A 85 12.83 -14.11 6.92
C GLY A 85 11.58 -13.90 6.09
N SER A 86 10.73 -12.97 6.50
CA SER A 86 9.51 -12.66 5.76
C SER A 86 9.42 -11.18 5.46
N LEU A 87 8.68 -10.86 4.42
CA LEU A 87 8.36 -9.48 4.12
C LEU A 87 7.10 -9.12 4.87
N VAL A 88 7.12 -7.98 5.54
CA VAL A 88 5.95 -7.45 6.24
C VAL A 88 5.59 -6.13 5.59
N LEU A 89 4.37 -6.04 5.08
CA LEU A 89 3.84 -4.82 4.49
C LEU A 89 2.75 -4.28 5.40
N GLN A 90 2.74 -2.96 5.57
CA GLN A 90 1.81 -2.36 6.51
C GLN A 90 1.21 -1.10 5.91
N ILE A 91 -0.10 -0.97 5.98
CA ILE A 91 -0.80 0.25 5.56
C ILE A 91 -1.54 0.77 6.78
N GLU A 92 -1.28 2.02 7.13
CA GLU A 92 -1.88 2.60 8.30
C GLU A 92 -2.55 3.90 7.91
N ASP A 93 -3.77 4.16 8.35
CA ASP A 93 -4.38 5.46 8.12
C ASP A 93 -5.10 5.91 9.39
N ASN A 94 -5.18 7.21 9.57
CA ASN A 94 -5.81 7.80 10.72
C ASN A 94 -7.04 8.63 10.34
N GLY A 95 -7.62 8.36 9.16
CA GLY A 95 -8.75 9.15 8.69
C GLY A 95 -9.96 9.03 9.60
N SER A 96 -10.44 7.82 9.84
CA SER A 96 -11.60 7.63 10.68
C SER A 96 -11.19 6.91 11.96
N GLY A 97 -10.09 7.35 12.56
CA GLY A 97 -9.49 6.64 13.67
C GLY A 97 -8.33 5.84 13.12
N MET A 98 -7.48 5.36 14.00
CA MET A 98 -6.29 4.63 13.53
C MET A 98 -6.68 3.26 13.03
N LYS A 99 -6.35 2.97 11.78
CA LYS A 99 -6.58 1.66 11.19
C LYS A 99 -5.29 1.15 10.61
N THR A 100 -4.99 -0.12 10.82
CA THR A 100 -3.77 -0.74 10.35
C THR A 100 -4.11 -2.05 9.67
N GLU A 101 -3.59 -2.23 8.45
CA GLU A 101 -3.69 -3.48 7.73
C GLU A 101 -2.28 -4.02 7.55
N THR A 102 -2.08 -5.28 7.84
CA THR A 102 -0.75 -5.90 7.76
C THR A 102 -0.82 -7.12 6.86
N VAL A 103 0.14 -7.22 5.94
CA VAL A 103 0.30 -8.40 5.11
C VAL A 103 1.66 -8.96 5.42
N GLU A 104 1.72 -10.22 5.85
CA GLU A 104 3.01 -10.84 6.11
C GLU A 104 2.96 -12.29 5.66
N GLY A 105 4.07 -12.99 5.85
CA GLY A 105 4.13 -14.36 5.42
C GLY A 105 4.63 -14.53 4.00
N ILE A 106 5.07 -13.44 3.35
CA ILE A 106 5.66 -13.53 2.03
C ILE A 106 7.09 -13.97 2.24
N GLY A 107 7.41 -15.19 1.80
CA GLY A 107 8.74 -15.74 2.01
C GLY A 107 9.79 -15.00 1.22
N LEU A 108 10.96 -14.94 1.78
CA LEU A 108 12.10 -14.28 1.12
C LEU A 108 13.14 -15.27 0.64
#